data_0f6b8cb0f982c01ccde1d810a411de51
#
_entry.id   0f6b8cb0f982c01ccde1d810a411de51
#
_cell.length_a   1.000
_cell.length_b   1.000
_cell.length_c   1.000
_cell.angle_alpha   90.00
_cell.angle_beta   90.00
_cell.angle_gamma   90.00
#
_symmetry.space_group_name_H-M   'P 1'
#
loop_
_entity.id
_entity.type
_entity.pdbx_description
1 polymer ?
#
loop_
_entity_poly.entity_id
_entity_poly.type
_entity_poly.pdbx_seq_one_letter_code
_entity_poly.pdbx_strand_id
1 'polypeptide(L)'
;MSEEKSHVADSATQTLENVSLLDQLIDATRVKPGDEAYSITRQGLEAFVAELLEPARQTEKVGAGVIDDMIANLDAKLCRQVDEIMHNERFQKLESAWRSLKFLVDRTDFRENNKLEILSVSKQKLLEDFEDAPEITRSGLYKAVYTAEFGQFGGQPFGTIIGNYEFNPGSQDIKLLQSIAAVSAMAHAPFIAAAGPQFFGVDSFADLP
;
A
#
# COMPACT_ATOMS: atom_id res chain seq x y z
N MET A 1 17.16 -40.57 -42.38
CA MET A 1 17.73 -40.69 -41.02
C MET A 1 18.93 -39.81 -40.75
N SER A 2 19.32 -38.89 -41.65
CA SER A 2 20.50 -38.03 -41.49
C SER A 2 20.17 -36.53 -41.20
N GLU A 3 18.95 -36.10 -41.43
CA GLU A 3 18.54 -34.70 -41.21
C GLU A 3 18.07 -34.43 -39.79
N GLU A 4 17.51 -35.42 -39.08
CA GLU A 4 17.08 -35.22 -37.66
C GLU A 4 18.26 -35.11 -36.68
N LYS A 5 19.45 -35.63 -37.01
CA LYS A 5 20.62 -35.50 -36.13
C LYS A 5 21.32 -34.14 -36.20
N SER A 6 21.14 -33.43 -37.31
CA SER A 6 21.75 -32.10 -37.52
C SER A 6 20.98 -31.00 -36.68
N HIS A 7 19.65 -31.06 -36.66
CA HIS A 7 18.82 -30.12 -35.92
C HIS A 7 18.97 -30.23 -34.40
N VAL A 8 19.20 -31.43 -33.89
CA VAL A 8 19.39 -31.66 -32.44
C VAL A 8 20.77 -31.17 -31.97
N ALA A 9 21.78 -31.30 -32.82
CA ALA A 9 23.11 -30.79 -32.50
C ALA A 9 23.22 -29.26 -32.53
N ASP A 10 22.54 -28.61 -33.46
CA ASP A 10 22.50 -27.14 -33.54
C ASP A 10 21.73 -26.52 -32.36
N SER A 11 20.62 -27.12 -31.96
CA SER A 11 19.86 -26.62 -30.80
C SER A 11 20.61 -26.81 -29.48
N ALA A 12 21.38 -27.90 -29.34
CA ALA A 12 22.19 -28.15 -28.14
C ALA A 12 23.41 -27.21 -28.06
N THR A 13 24.01 -26.87 -29.18
CA THR A 13 25.13 -25.91 -29.24
C THR A 13 24.66 -24.49 -28.94
N GLN A 14 23.52 -24.07 -29.48
CA GLN A 14 22.92 -22.77 -29.18
C GLN A 14 22.54 -22.62 -27.72
N THR A 15 22.04 -23.70 -27.08
CA THR A 15 21.73 -23.67 -25.64
C THR A 15 22.96 -23.57 -24.77
N LEU A 16 24.04 -24.21 -25.12
CA LEU A 16 25.32 -24.14 -24.38
C LEU A 16 26.01 -22.77 -24.55
N GLU A 17 25.95 -22.15 -25.72
CA GLU A 17 26.45 -20.79 -25.94
C GLU A 17 25.64 -19.73 -25.19
N ASN A 18 24.34 -19.91 -25.14
CA ASN A 18 23.43 -19.00 -24.38
C ASN A 18 23.65 -19.07 -22.86
N VAL A 19 23.91 -20.25 -22.30
CA VAL A 19 24.25 -20.42 -20.88
C VAL A 19 25.59 -19.74 -20.57
N SER A 20 26.58 -19.86 -21.45
CA SER A 20 27.87 -19.19 -21.26
C SER A 20 27.78 -17.66 -21.35
N LEU A 21 26.93 -17.11 -22.21
CA LEU A 21 26.71 -15.67 -22.33
C LEU A 21 25.94 -15.11 -21.10
N LEU A 22 24.97 -15.86 -20.61
CA LEU A 22 24.23 -15.51 -19.39
C LEU A 22 25.15 -15.44 -18.18
N ASP A 23 26.02 -16.43 -17.99
CA ASP A 23 26.98 -16.44 -16.89
C ASP A 23 27.97 -15.27 -16.99
N GLN A 24 28.45 -14.93 -18.19
CA GLN A 24 29.31 -13.76 -18.41
C GLN A 24 28.59 -12.44 -18.13
N LEU A 25 27.30 -12.34 -18.47
CA LEU A 25 26.48 -11.16 -18.18
C LEU A 25 26.22 -11.02 -16.68
N ILE A 26 25.96 -12.14 -15.99
CA ILE A 26 25.79 -12.15 -14.54
C ILE A 26 27.09 -11.75 -13.83
N ASP A 27 28.22 -12.28 -14.27
CA ASP A 27 29.55 -11.94 -13.70
C ASP A 27 29.90 -10.46 -13.90
N ALA A 28 29.40 -9.83 -14.97
CA ALA A 28 29.54 -8.38 -15.20
C ALA A 28 28.66 -7.55 -14.27
N THR A 29 27.64 -8.14 -13.62
CA THR A 29 26.84 -7.47 -12.60
C THR A 29 27.53 -7.53 -11.24
N ARG A 30 27.13 -6.66 -10.30
CA ARG A 30 27.66 -6.69 -8.93
C ARG A 30 26.98 -7.73 -8.03
N VAL A 31 26.04 -8.52 -8.58
CA VAL A 31 25.21 -9.49 -7.83
C VAL A 31 25.95 -10.81 -7.73
N LYS A 32 26.14 -11.30 -6.52
CA LYS A 32 26.86 -12.55 -6.25
C LYS A 32 25.90 -13.75 -6.11
N PRO A 33 26.36 -15.00 -6.36
CA PRO A 33 25.52 -16.20 -6.26
C PRO A 33 24.83 -16.44 -4.91
N GLY A 34 25.26 -15.77 -3.85
CA GLY A 34 24.66 -15.86 -2.51
C GLY A 34 23.63 -14.77 -2.18
N ASP A 35 23.40 -13.81 -3.05
CA ASP A 35 22.48 -12.72 -2.83
C ASP A 35 21.04 -13.15 -3.15
N GLU A 36 20.04 -12.70 -2.37
CA GLU A 36 18.62 -12.93 -2.65
C GLU A 36 18.20 -12.45 -4.04
N ALA A 37 18.83 -11.39 -4.52
CA ALA A 37 18.60 -10.81 -5.84
C ALA A 37 19.16 -11.67 -7.01
N TYR A 38 20.01 -12.66 -6.74
CA TYR A 38 20.67 -13.43 -7.81
C TYR A 38 19.69 -14.20 -8.68
N SER A 39 18.73 -14.89 -8.08
CA SER A 39 17.71 -15.65 -8.82
C SER A 39 16.83 -14.76 -9.69
N ILE A 40 16.47 -13.59 -9.18
CA ILE A 40 15.64 -12.60 -9.89
C ILE A 40 16.42 -12.00 -11.05
N THR A 41 17.69 -11.63 -10.82
CA THR A 41 18.58 -11.08 -11.85
C THR A 41 18.81 -12.09 -12.97
N ARG A 42 19.04 -13.37 -12.63
CA ARG A 42 19.21 -14.44 -13.60
C ARG A 42 17.96 -14.65 -14.45
N GLN A 43 16.79 -14.75 -13.85
CA GLN A 43 15.52 -14.88 -14.58
C GLN A 43 15.25 -13.66 -15.48
N GLY A 44 15.56 -12.46 -15.01
CA GLY A 44 15.45 -11.24 -15.81
C GLY A 44 16.38 -11.24 -17.03
N LEU A 45 17.62 -11.66 -16.86
CA LEU A 45 18.59 -11.80 -17.96
C LEU A 45 18.21 -12.91 -18.93
N GLU A 46 17.71 -14.05 -18.45
CA GLU A 46 17.19 -15.12 -19.30
C GLU A 46 16.02 -14.63 -20.17
N ALA A 47 15.06 -13.91 -19.59
CA ALA A 47 13.95 -13.33 -20.32
C ALA A 47 14.41 -12.28 -21.35
N PHE A 48 15.40 -11.46 -20.98
CA PHE A 48 15.99 -10.45 -21.87
C PHE A 48 16.71 -11.07 -23.08
N VAL A 49 17.53 -12.10 -22.84
CA VAL A 49 18.23 -12.83 -23.92
C VAL A 49 17.23 -13.56 -24.81
N ALA A 50 16.18 -14.16 -24.23
CA ALA A 50 15.12 -14.82 -25.01
C ALA A 50 14.39 -13.83 -25.94
N GLU A 51 14.10 -12.61 -25.46
CA GLU A 51 13.47 -11.56 -26.26
C GLU A 51 14.39 -11.03 -27.38
N LEU A 52 15.71 -10.97 -27.13
CA LEU A 52 16.71 -10.61 -28.17
C LEU A 52 16.83 -11.66 -29.24
N LEU A 53 16.65 -12.93 -28.91
CA LEU A 53 16.77 -14.06 -29.83
C LEU A 53 15.49 -14.35 -30.61
N GLU A 54 14.40 -13.61 -30.39
CA GLU A 54 13.16 -13.76 -31.17
C GLU A 54 13.42 -13.58 -32.68
N PRO A 55 12.91 -14.49 -33.55
CA PRO A 55 13.17 -14.47 -35.00
C PRO A 55 12.78 -13.15 -35.69
N ALA A 56 11.83 -12.41 -35.13
CA ALA A 56 11.36 -11.12 -35.64
C ALA A 56 12.44 -10.01 -35.54
N ARG A 57 13.43 -10.17 -34.67
CA ARG A 57 14.50 -9.19 -34.40
C ARG A 57 15.89 -9.61 -34.90
N GLN A 58 16.05 -10.84 -35.39
CA GLN A 58 17.36 -11.37 -35.87
C GLN A 58 17.90 -10.65 -37.09
N THR A 59 17.14 -9.81 -37.77
CA THR A 59 17.57 -9.02 -38.92
C THR A 59 18.14 -7.65 -38.56
N GLU A 60 17.94 -7.16 -37.33
CA GLU A 60 18.53 -5.91 -36.87
C GLU A 60 19.85 -6.17 -36.12
N LYS A 61 20.92 -5.50 -36.56
CA LYS A 61 22.14 -5.48 -35.74
C LYS A 61 21.82 -4.91 -34.40
N VAL A 62 22.06 -5.67 -33.32
CA VAL A 62 21.89 -5.20 -31.92
C VAL A 62 22.81 -4.00 -31.71
N GLY A 63 22.26 -2.83 -31.94
CA GLY A 63 22.91 -1.54 -31.69
C GLY A 63 22.41 -0.93 -30.39
N ALA A 64 23.09 0.08 -29.88
CA ALA A 64 22.70 0.80 -28.68
C ALA A 64 21.23 1.28 -28.72
N GLY A 65 20.71 1.68 -29.88
CA GLY A 65 19.33 2.12 -30.06
C GLY A 65 18.30 1.04 -29.79
N VAL A 66 18.56 -0.22 -30.15
CA VAL A 66 17.66 -1.35 -29.87
C VAL A 66 17.56 -1.61 -28.36
N ILE A 67 18.69 -1.49 -27.67
CA ILE A 67 18.75 -1.65 -26.21
C ILE A 67 17.99 -0.50 -25.52
N ASP A 68 18.17 0.73 -25.99
CA ASP A 68 17.46 1.90 -25.46
C ASP A 68 15.94 1.77 -25.66
N ASP A 69 15.47 1.28 -26.81
CA ASP A 69 14.06 1.01 -27.07
C ASP A 69 13.49 -0.10 -26.16
N MET A 70 14.28 -1.14 -25.88
CA MET A 70 13.88 -2.21 -24.97
C MET A 70 13.76 -1.69 -23.52
N ILE A 71 14.72 -0.89 -23.08
CA ILE A 71 14.66 -0.23 -21.75
C ILE A 71 13.42 0.64 -21.67
N ALA A 72 13.15 1.48 -22.66
CA ALA A 72 11.97 2.34 -22.71
C ALA A 72 10.66 1.53 -22.66
N ASN A 73 10.61 0.38 -23.36
CA ASN A 73 9.45 -0.51 -23.30
C ASN A 73 9.26 -1.16 -21.91
N LEU A 74 10.35 -1.58 -21.26
CA LEU A 74 10.31 -2.11 -19.89
C LEU A 74 9.85 -1.04 -18.90
N ASP A 75 10.41 0.15 -18.99
CA ASP A 75 10.02 1.29 -18.17
C ASP A 75 8.52 1.61 -18.35
N ALA A 76 8.02 1.62 -19.57
CA ALA A 76 6.61 1.83 -19.84
C ALA A 76 5.70 0.72 -19.29
N LYS A 77 6.16 -0.54 -19.26
CA LYS A 77 5.43 -1.66 -18.64
C LYS A 77 5.43 -1.53 -17.10
N LEU A 78 6.59 -1.22 -16.52
CA LEU A 78 6.73 -1.00 -15.08
C LEU A 78 5.89 0.19 -14.60
N CYS A 79 5.96 1.33 -15.30
CA CYS A 79 5.15 2.50 -14.99
C CYS A 79 3.66 2.16 -14.98
N ARG A 80 3.16 1.43 -15.99
CA ARG A 80 1.74 1.02 -16.02
C ARG A 80 1.36 0.14 -14.84
N GLN A 81 2.21 -0.83 -14.45
CA GLN A 81 1.94 -1.68 -13.28
C GLN A 81 1.94 -0.87 -11.98
N VAL A 82 2.89 0.04 -11.82
CA VAL A 82 2.95 0.94 -10.67
C VAL A 82 1.72 1.84 -10.63
N ASP A 83 1.33 2.40 -11.77
CA ASP A 83 0.14 3.23 -11.89
C ASP A 83 -1.14 2.48 -11.51
N GLU A 84 -1.31 1.23 -11.95
CA GLU A 84 -2.45 0.38 -11.56
C GLU A 84 -2.49 0.16 -10.03
N ILE A 85 -1.34 -0.04 -9.38
CA ILE A 85 -1.25 -0.19 -7.92
C ILE A 85 -1.58 1.14 -7.24
N MET A 86 -0.97 2.23 -7.69
CA MET A 86 -1.13 3.56 -7.10
C MET A 86 -2.56 4.10 -7.25
N HIS A 87 -3.26 3.75 -8.33
CA HIS A 87 -4.64 4.14 -8.59
C HIS A 87 -5.67 3.16 -8.01
N ASN A 88 -5.23 2.07 -7.37
CA ASN A 88 -6.15 1.18 -6.68
C ASN A 88 -6.80 1.88 -5.48
N GLU A 89 -8.12 1.86 -5.40
CA GLU A 89 -8.86 2.55 -4.32
C GLU A 89 -8.46 2.13 -2.91
N ARG A 90 -8.14 0.84 -2.71
CA ARG A 90 -7.70 0.34 -1.40
C ARG A 90 -6.33 0.89 -1.03
N PHE A 91 -5.43 0.98 -2.02
CA PHE A 91 -4.11 1.55 -1.82
C PHE A 91 -4.21 3.04 -1.50
N GLN A 92 -5.02 3.79 -2.25
CA GLN A 92 -5.24 5.23 -2.02
C GLN A 92 -5.84 5.51 -0.64
N LYS A 93 -6.81 4.69 -0.20
CA LYS A 93 -7.37 4.79 1.17
C LYS A 93 -6.31 4.53 2.25
N LEU A 94 -5.48 3.51 2.05
CA LEU A 94 -4.38 3.21 2.98
C LEU A 94 -3.34 4.34 3.00
N GLU A 95 -2.93 4.82 1.83
CA GLU A 95 -2.01 5.95 1.71
C GLU A 95 -2.57 7.21 2.38
N SER A 96 -3.83 7.54 2.14
CA SER A 96 -4.51 8.66 2.77
C SER A 96 -4.49 8.55 4.30
N ALA A 97 -4.77 7.36 4.85
CA ALA A 97 -4.73 7.14 6.30
C ALA A 97 -3.32 7.37 6.88
N TRP A 98 -2.29 6.85 6.22
CA TRP A 98 -0.90 7.05 6.66
C TRP A 98 -0.41 8.49 6.50
N ARG A 99 -0.82 9.16 5.42
CA ARG A 99 -0.49 10.58 5.20
C ARG A 99 -1.16 11.48 6.23
N SER A 100 -2.41 11.18 6.60
CA SER A 100 -3.13 11.90 7.66
C SER A 100 -2.44 11.74 9.02
N LEU A 101 -2.03 10.53 9.36
CA LEU A 101 -1.27 10.26 10.59
C LEU A 101 0.08 10.99 10.57
N LYS A 102 0.81 10.91 9.45
CA LYS A 102 2.07 11.64 9.29
C LYS A 102 1.87 13.14 9.46
N PHE A 103 0.84 13.71 8.86
CA PHE A 103 0.52 15.13 9.01
C PHE A 103 0.30 15.51 10.48
N LEU A 104 -0.43 14.69 11.23
CA LEU A 104 -0.66 14.92 12.65
C LEU A 104 0.64 14.88 13.46
N VAL A 105 1.47 13.85 13.23
CA VAL A 105 2.76 13.68 13.91
C VAL A 105 3.71 14.84 13.59
N ASP A 106 3.84 15.23 12.32
CA ASP A 106 4.73 16.31 11.89
C ASP A 106 4.31 17.70 12.45
N ARG A 107 3.04 17.85 12.83
CA ARG A 107 2.49 19.10 13.37
C ARG A 107 2.36 19.11 14.91
N THR A 108 2.64 17.98 15.56
CA THR A 108 2.57 17.88 17.02
C THR A 108 3.93 18.22 17.63
N ASP A 109 3.95 19.18 18.57
CA ASP A 109 5.15 19.44 19.37
C ASP A 109 5.19 18.49 20.57
N PHE A 110 6.03 17.47 20.49
CA PHE A 110 6.23 16.49 21.55
C PHE A 110 7.04 17.03 22.73
N ARG A 111 7.63 18.22 22.63
CA ARG A 111 8.35 18.86 23.74
C ARG A 111 7.40 19.42 24.79
N GLU A 112 6.16 19.69 24.40
CA GLU A 112 5.10 20.20 25.28
C GLU A 112 4.31 19.08 25.99
N ASN A 113 4.90 17.89 26.15
CA ASN A 113 4.29 16.72 26.77
C ASN A 113 3.03 16.21 26.03
N ASN A 114 2.92 16.48 24.74
CA ASN A 114 1.87 15.88 23.90
C ASN A 114 2.20 14.42 23.63
N LYS A 115 1.17 13.55 23.74
CA LYS A 115 1.27 12.12 23.43
C LYS A 115 0.22 11.76 22.40
N LEU A 116 0.60 10.89 21.49
CA LEU A 116 -0.30 10.34 20.47
C LEU A 116 -0.38 8.83 20.66
N GLU A 117 -1.59 8.33 20.74
CA GLU A 117 -1.87 6.90 20.74
C GLU A 117 -2.72 6.55 19.52
N ILE A 118 -2.49 5.38 18.97
CA ILE A 118 -3.14 4.94 17.74
C ILE A 118 -3.99 3.72 18.03
N LEU A 119 -5.31 3.86 17.84
CA LEU A 119 -6.23 2.76 17.84
C LEU A 119 -6.52 2.33 16.38
N SER A 120 -5.97 1.18 15.98
CA SER A 120 -6.19 0.64 14.63
C SER A 120 -7.51 -0.12 14.56
N VAL A 121 -8.56 0.57 14.16
CA VAL A 121 -9.91 0.01 14.04
C VAL A 121 -10.59 0.58 12.79
N SER A 122 -11.46 -0.17 12.13
CA SER A 122 -12.27 0.36 11.03
C SER A 122 -13.60 0.93 11.54
N LYS A 123 -14.20 1.84 10.78
CA LYS A 123 -15.52 2.42 11.11
C LYS A 123 -16.59 1.34 11.29
N GLN A 124 -16.58 0.31 10.46
CA GLN A 124 -17.50 -0.82 10.57
C GLN A 124 -17.29 -1.62 11.86
N LYS A 125 -16.06 -1.93 12.23
CA LYS A 125 -15.76 -2.63 13.48
C LYS A 125 -16.14 -1.84 14.73
N LEU A 126 -16.03 -0.50 14.67
CA LEU A 126 -16.54 0.34 15.75
C LEU A 126 -18.05 0.27 15.88
N LEU A 127 -18.76 0.25 14.76
CA LEU A 127 -20.22 0.10 14.77
C LEU A 127 -20.62 -1.27 15.35
N GLU A 128 -20.00 -2.35 14.91
CA GLU A 128 -20.20 -3.70 15.42
C GLU A 128 -19.90 -3.78 16.92
N ASP A 129 -18.81 -3.20 17.40
CA ASP A 129 -18.45 -3.16 18.82
C ASP A 129 -19.55 -2.49 19.68
N PHE A 130 -20.15 -1.41 19.18
CA PHE A 130 -21.26 -0.76 19.87
C PHE A 130 -22.59 -1.52 19.76
N GLU A 131 -22.82 -2.27 18.68
CA GLU A 131 -24.02 -3.09 18.50
C GLU A 131 -23.98 -4.36 19.34
N ASP A 132 -22.81 -4.97 19.48
CA ASP A 132 -22.59 -6.16 20.28
C ASP A 132 -22.55 -5.85 21.80
N ALA A 133 -22.20 -4.63 22.17
CA ALA A 133 -22.13 -4.22 23.54
C ALA A 133 -23.55 -3.97 24.15
N PRO A 134 -23.95 -4.66 25.20
CA PRO A 134 -25.26 -4.44 25.87
C PRO A 134 -25.43 -3.02 26.39
N GLU A 135 -24.34 -2.36 26.73
CA GLU A 135 -24.26 -0.96 27.18
C GLU A 135 -23.01 -0.31 26.61
N ILE A 136 -23.07 0.98 26.32
CA ILE A 136 -21.94 1.77 25.80
C ILE A 136 -20.69 1.63 26.68
N THR A 137 -20.85 1.51 27.97
CA THR A 137 -19.77 1.33 28.96
C THR A 137 -19.03 0.00 28.83
N ARG A 138 -19.56 -0.95 28.08
CA ARG A 138 -18.93 -2.25 27.80
C ARG A 138 -18.28 -2.33 26.43
N SER A 139 -18.44 -1.31 25.61
CA SER A 139 -17.78 -1.26 24.30
C SER A 139 -16.26 -1.23 24.43
N GLY A 140 -15.57 -1.72 23.40
CA GLY A 140 -14.12 -1.72 23.33
C GLY A 140 -13.56 -0.29 23.30
N LEU A 141 -14.23 0.63 22.59
CA LEU A 141 -13.84 2.03 22.57
C LEU A 141 -13.94 2.67 23.97
N TYR A 142 -15.01 2.44 24.71
CA TYR A 142 -15.14 2.95 26.09
C TYR A 142 -14.05 2.41 27.00
N LYS A 143 -13.75 1.11 26.89
CA LYS A 143 -12.68 0.50 27.69
C LYS A 143 -11.33 1.10 27.36
N ALA A 144 -11.02 1.33 26.10
CA ALA A 144 -9.74 1.90 25.67
C ALA A 144 -9.59 3.37 26.10
N VAL A 145 -10.66 4.17 25.97
CA VAL A 145 -10.57 5.63 26.21
C VAL A 145 -10.84 6.00 27.67
N TYR A 146 -11.82 5.36 28.30
CA TYR A 146 -12.23 5.71 29.65
C TYR A 146 -11.63 4.78 30.70
N THR A 147 -11.87 3.46 30.57
CA THR A 147 -11.51 2.53 31.64
C THR A 147 -10.01 2.40 31.80
N ALA A 148 -9.26 2.34 30.69
CA ALA A 148 -7.82 2.17 30.72
C ALA A 148 -7.08 3.40 31.25
N GLU A 149 -7.57 4.60 30.94
CA GLU A 149 -6.84 5.83 31.22
C GLU A 149 -7.53 6.74 32.23
N PHE A 150 -8.80 7.11 32.02
CA PHE A 150 -9.50 8.03 32.89
C PHE A 150 -9.91 7.37 34.23
N GLY A 151 -10.29 6.10 34.17
CA GLY A 151 -10.81 5.35 35.33
C GLY A 151 -9.75 4.71 36.22
N GLN A 152 -8.44 4.87 35.93
CA GLN A 152 -7.37 4.22 36.68
C GLN A 152 -6.45 5.23 37.38
N PHE A 153 -5.95 4.83 38.55
CA PHE A 153 -4.95 5.62 39.26
C PHE A 153 -3.63 5.61 38.48
N GLY A 154 -3.13 6.80 38.14
CA GLY A 154 -1.92 6.96 37.34
C GLY A 154 -2.15 6.90 35.82
N GLY A 155 -3.39 6.72 35.39
CA GLY A 155 -3.75 6.83 33.98
C GLY A 155 -3.60 8.26 33.44
N GLN A 156 -3.52 8.39 32.14
CA GLN A 156 -3.34 9.66 31.43
C GLN A 156 -4.55 9.91 30.51
N PRO A 157 -5.60 10.60 31.01
CA PRO A 157 -6.81 10.82 30.23
C PRO A 157 -6.53 11.51 28.89
N PHE A 158 -7.23 11.07 27.84
CA PHE A 158 -7.12 11.68 26.53
C PHE A 158 -7.72 13.08 26.52
N GLY A 159 -7.02 14.02 25.92
CA GLY A 159 -7.51 15.39 25.73
C GLY A 159 -8.45 15.53 24.54
N THR A 160 -8.31 14.65 23.52
CA THR A 160 -9.15 14.62 22.32
C THR A 160 -9.08 13.26 21.65
N ILE A 161 -10.13 12.92 20.90
CA ILE A 161 -10.20 11.72 20.06
C ILE A 161 -10.35 12.17 18.62
N ILE A 162 -9.48 11.70 17.73
CA ILE A 162 -9.51 12.03 16.31
C ILE A 162 -9.90 10.78 15.52
N GLY A 163 -11.05 10.81 14.87
CA GLY A 163 -11.51 9.76 13.96
C GLY A 163 -11.06 10.04 12.54
N ASN A 164 -10.10 9.30 12.04
CA ASN A 164 -9.65 9.41 10.64
C ASN A 164 -10.63 8.71 9.69
N TYR A 165 -11.90 9.09 9.80
CA TYR A 165 -13.01 8.59 9.00
C TYR A 165 -13.82 9.74 8.44
N GLU A 166 -14.36 9.54 7.25
CA GLU A 166 -15.40 10.36 6.70
C GLU A 166 -16.76 9.82 7.10
N PHE A 167 -17.62 10.68 7.65
CA PHE A 167 -18.98 10.36 8.04
C PHE A 167 -19.97 10.96 7.04
N ASN A 168 -21.03 10.22 6.77
CA ASN A 168 -22.12 10.61 5.89
C ASN A 168 -23.45 10.66 6.67
N PRO A 169 -24.51 11.31 6.17
CA PRO A 169 -25.79 11.42 6.88
C PRO A 169 -26.60 10.11 6.89
N GLY A 170 -26.00 8.99 6.59
CA GLY A 170 -26.62 7.67 6.67
C GLY A 170 -26.94 7.25 8.11
N SER A 171 -27.98 6.45 8.30
CA SER A 171 -28.46 6.02 9.62
C SER A 171 -27.40 5.30 10.46
N GLN A 172 -26.53 4.50 9.82
CA GLN A 172 -25.44 3.79 10.48
C GLN A 172 -24.37 4.75 11.01
N ASP A 173 -23.97 5.73 10.19
CA ASP A 173 -22.98 6.73 10.57
C ASP A 173 -23.49 7.65 11.67
N ILE A 174 -24.75 8.05 11.60
CA ILE A 174 -25.40 8.85 12.67
C ILE A 174 -25.45 8.06 13.97
N LYS A 175 -25.83 6.78 13.92
CA LYS A 175 -25.83 5.91 15.11
C LYS A 175 -24.45 5.78 15.73
N LEU A 176 -23.43 5.56 14.89
CA LEU A 176 -22.04 5.48 15.30
C LEU A 176 -21.58 6.79 15.95
N LEU A 177 -21.86 7.94 15.32
CA LEU A 177 -21.54 9.25 15.88
C LEU A 177 -22.20 9.50 17.23
N GLN A 178 -23.46 9.09 17.40
CA GLN A 178 -24.16 9.19 18.71
C GLN A 178 -23.47 8.36 19.78
N SER A 179 -23.07 7.13 19.46
CA SER A 179 -22.35 6.24 20.39
C SER A 179 -20.97 6.79 20.75
N ILE A 180 -20.20 7.26 19.76
CA ILE A 180 -18.90 7.88 20.00
C ILE A 180 -19.05 9.17 20.82
N ALA A 181 -20.04 10.00 20.53
CA ALA A 181 -20.31 11.23 21.29
C ALA A 181 -20.62 10.95 22.76
N ALA A 182 -21.35 9.87 23.04
CA ALA A 182 -21.63 9.45 24.43
C ALA A 182 -20.33 9.03 25.15
N VAL A 183 -19.45 8.25 24.50
CA VAL A 183 -18.14 7.88 25.07
C VAL A 183 -17.27 9.13 25.29
N SER A 184 -17.23 10.02 24.32
CA SER A 184 -16.46 11.28 24.37
C SER A 184 -16.93 12.20 25.51
N ALA A 185 -18.24 12.29 25.71
CA ALA A 185 -18.81 13.06 26.80
C ALA A 185 -18.40 12.49 28.16
N MET A 186 -18.45 11.16 28.33
CA MET A 186 -18.03 10.51 29.57
C MET A 186 -16.53 10.66 29.84
N ALA A 187 -15.72 10.60 28.81
CA ALA A 187 -14.26 10.76 28.90
C ALA A 187 -13.80 12.22 28.94
N HIS A 188 -14.70 13.18 28.81
CA HIS A 188 -14.38 14.61 28.67
C HIS A 188 -13.39 14.91 27.53
N ALA A 189 -13.37 14.07 26.50
CA ALA A 189 -12.47 14.17 25.35
C ALA A 189 -13.30 14.44 24.08
N PRO A 190 -13.24 15.63 23.48
CA PRO A 190 -14.01 15.93 22.27
C PRO A 190 -13.59 15.02 21.12
N PHE A 191 -14.58 14.59 20.33
CA PHE A 191 -14.35 13.80 19.11
C PHE A 191 -14.33 14.70 17.89
N ILE A 192 -13.30 14.57 17.08
CA ILE A 192 -13.09 15.31 15.82
C ILE A 192 -13.06 14.31 14.68
N ALA A 193 -13.85 14.53 13.64
CA ALA A 193 -13.88 13.70 12.45
C ALA A 193 -14.22 14.52 11.20
N ALA A 194 -14.03 13.91 10.03
CA ALA A 194 -14.40 14.52 8.76
C ALA A 194 -15.89 14.30 8.45
N ALA A 195 -16.56 15.37 8.03
CA ALA A 195 -17.90 15.30 7.48
C ALA A 195 -17.79 15.12 5.94
N GLY A 196 -18.54 14.16 5.40
CA GLY A 196 -18.61 13.95 3.96
C GLY A 196 -19.42 15.06 3.25
N PRO A 197 -19.25 15.23 1.92
CA PRO A 197 -19.93 16.27 1.15
C PRO A 197 -21.47 16.13 1.20
N GLN A 198 -21.97 14.92 1.41
CA GLN A 198 -23.39 14.61 1.50
C GLN A 198 -24.10 15.30 2.69
N PHE A 199 -23.36 15.68 3.75
CA PHE A 199 -23.94 16.53 4.81
C PHE A 199 -24.32 17.93 4.32
N PHE A 200 -23.71 18.37 3.24
CA PHE A 200 -23.97 19.66 2.58
C PHE A 200 -24.90 19.53 1.38
N GLY A 201 -25.42 18.33 1.11
CA GLY A 201 -26.33 18.06 -0.01
C GLY A 201 -25.65 18.05 -1.38
N VAL A 202 -24.33 17.85 -1.42
CA VAL A 202 -23.52 17.76 -2.65
C VAL A 202 -22.84 16.40 -2.75
N ASP A 203 -22.52 15.96 -3.94
CA ASP A 203 -21.81 14.69 -4.17
C ASP A 203 -20.31 14.83 -3.98
N SER A 204 -19.77 16.02 -4.24
CA SER A 204 -18.34 16.34 -4.06
C SER A 204 -18.17 17.73 -3.47
N PHE A 205 -17.11 17.94 -2.69
CA PHE A 205 -16.75 19.28 -2.21
C PHE A 205 -16.37 20.25 -3.33
N ALA A 206 -16.03 19.75 -4.53
CA ALA A 206 -15.82 20.57 -5.71
C ALA A 206 -17.12 21.25 -6.21
N ASP A 207 -18.29 20.76 -5.81
CA ASP A 207 -19.60 21.27 -6.19
C ASP A 207 -20.12 22.32 -5.19
N LEU A 208 -19.37 22.63 -4.16
CA LEU A 208 -19.69 23.72 -3.24
C LEU A 208 -19.52 25.07 -3.94
N PRO A 209 -20.48 26.01 -3.79
CA PRO A 209 -20.43 27.34 -4.43
C PRO A 209 -19.28 28.21 -3.91
#